data_ab6d40aeae2448c5bbf931ab6d50bbc9
#
_entry.id   ab6d40aeae2448c5bbf931ab6d50bbc9
#
_cell.length_a   1.000
_cell.length_b   1.000
_cell.length_c   1.000
_cell.angle_alpha   90.00
_cell.angle_beta   90.00
_cell.angle_gamma   90.00
#
_symmetry.space_group_name_H-M   'P 1'
#
loop_
_entity.id
_entity.type
_entity.pdbx_description
1 polymer ?
#
loop_
_entity_poly.entity_id
_entity_poly.type
_entity_poly.pdbx_seq_one_letter_code
_entity_poly.pdbx_strand_id
1 'polypeptide(L)'
;MPGREQLAVKVAGLITGVALTATMSSCSSAPPSADQVLRIGAIPDQNPEKLNRLYGSLSDELSDSLNVAVRYVPVSNYAAAVSAFRSGSLDLVWFGGLTGVQARLQTPGATVLAQRDIDAEFTSVFIANGASGLRPITSADQLVQLKGRRLAFGSESSTSGRLMPQYFLGENGVTMADLAGGGPGFSGSHDATIALVESGAYEVGALNEQVWSSNVNEGRVDPNKVAVIWRTPPYVDYHWVARPDLDARFGEGFTDRVQSSLLSLTPATERGALVLELFGAKRFIPAQNEAYAKIEAVGRQLGKIR
;
A
#
# COMPACT_ATOMS: atom_id res chain seq x y z
N MET A 1 94.73 -40.53 39.82
CA MET A 1 94.68 -41.81 39.09
C MET A 1 93.27 -42.09 38.57
N PRO A 2 93.28 -42.78 37.53
CA PRO A 2 92.78 -42.27 36.20
C PRO A 2 91.37 -42.71 35.89
N GLY A 3 90.71 -42.01 35.09
CA GLY A 3 90.53 -42.25 33.67
C GLY A 3 89.21 -42.95 33.35
N ARG A 4 88.49 -42.44 32.56
CA ARG A 4 88.10 -42.99 31.25
C ARG A 4 86.91 -42.21 30.65
N GLU A 5 87.19 -41.67 29.53
CA GLU A 5 86.21 -41.23 28.49
C GLU A 5 85.24 -42.36 28.06
N GLN A 6 84.07 -42.02 27.83
CA GLN A 6 83.31 -42.65 26.71
C GLN A 6 82.36 -41.71 26.03
N LEU A 7 82.56 -41.66 24.77
CA LEU A 7 81.81 -41.01 23.73
C LEU A 7 80.36 -41.48 23.73
N ALA A 8 79.41 -40.58 23.65
CA ALA A 8 78.03 -40.90 23.28
C ALA A 8 77.57 -40.07 22.12
N VAL A 9 77.22 -40.77 21.07
CA VAL A 9 76.79 -40.32 19.74
C VAL A 9 75.44 -39.63 19.87
N LYS A 10 75.33 -38.42 19.33
CA LYS A 10 74.05 -37.70 19.14
C LYS A 10 73.34 -38.24 17.91
N VAL A 11 72.15 -38.79 18.08
CA VAL A 11 71.21 -39.06 17.02
C VAL A 11 70.16 -37.92 17.06
N ALA A 12 70.20 -37.07 16.04
CA ALA A 12 69.22 -36.01 15.82
C ALA A 12 68.00 -36.62 15.09
N GLY A 13 66.88 -36.77 15.82
CA GLY A 13 65.61 -37.14 15.24
C GLY A 13 64.81 -35.85 14.91
N LEU A 14 64.68 -35.57 13.65
CA LEU A 14 63.85 -34.46 13.10
C LEU A 14 62.38 -34.91 13.07
N ILE A 15 61.56 -34.40 14.00
CA ILE A 15 60.11 -34.62 13.96
C ILE A 15 59.50 -33.39 13.31
N THR A 16 59.13 -33.53 12.03
CA THR A 16 58.36 -32.52 11.29
C THR A 16 56.91 -32.59 11.70
N GLY A 17 56.49 -31.75 12.63
CA GLY A 17 55.10 -31.57 13.00
C GLY A 17 54.34 -30.73 11.94
N VAL A 18 53.50 -31.35 11.12
CA VAL A 18 52.57 -30.65 10.25
C VAL A 18 51.40 -30.17 11.12
N ALA A 19 51.41 -28.88 11.45
CA ALA A 19 50.27 -28.21 12.09
C ALA A 19 49.19 -27.96 11.01
N LEU A 20 48.11 -28.75 11.03
CA LEU A 20 46.95 -28.53 10.21
C LEU A 20 46.12 -27.41 10.84
N THR A 21 46.30 -26.17 10.40
CA THR A 21 45.46 -25.04 10.78
C THR A 21 44.15 -25.13 10.00
N ALA A 22 43.12 -25.69 10.63
CA ALA A 22 41.76 -25.63 10.13
C ALA A 22 41.25 -24.17 10.30
N THR A 23 41.30 -23.39 9.21
CA THR A 23 40.62 -22.10 9.13
C THR A 23 39.12 -22.34 9.08
N MET A 24 38.45 -22.22 10.24
CA MET A 24 37.00 -22.10 10.29
C MET A 24 36.64 -20.75 9.67
N SER A 25 36.24 -20.73 8.40
CA SER A 25 35.56 -19.61 7.79
C SER A 25 34.20 -19.46 8.47
N SER A 26 34.13 -18.62 9.50
CA SER A 26 32.86 -18.11 9.99
C SER A 26 32.24 -17.27 8.89
N CYS A 27 31.24 -17.82 8.19
CA CYS A 27 30.35 -17.02 7.38
C CYS A 27 29.54 -16.11 8.32
N SER A 28 30.14 -15.00 8.72
CA SER A 28 29.44 -13.87 9.29
C SER A 28 28.72 -13.21 8.11
N SER A 29 27.44 -13.49 7.93
CA SER A 29 26.60 -12.72 7.03
C SER A 29 26.57 -11.29 7.57
N ALA A 30 27.31 -10.39 6.93
CA ALA A 30 27.18 -8.96 7.18
C ALA A 30 25.71 -8.58 7.00
N PRO A 31 25.15 -7.69 7.83
CA PRO A 31 23.80 -7.17 7.58
C PRO A 31 23.75 -6.59 6.16
N PRO A 32 22.65 -6.82 5.42
CA PRO A 32 22.53 -6.32 4.07
C PRO A 32 22.78 -4.81 4.06
N SER A 33 23.53 -4.33 3.07
CA SER A 33 23.73 -2.89 2.88
C SER A 33 22.37 -2.20 2.70
N ALA A 34 22.27 -0.90 3.03
CA ALA A 34 21.02 -0.15 2.89
C ALA A 34 20.43 -0.24 1.45
N ASP A 35 21.27 -0.49 0.45
CA ASP A 35 20.90 -0.67 -0.95
C ASP A 35 20.34 -2.07 -1.27
N GLN A 36 20.47 -3.03 -0.36
CA GLN A 36 19.96 -4.41 -0.50
C GLN A 36 18.65 -4.65 0.26
N VAL A 37 18.03 -3.60 0.81
CA VAL A 37 16.73 -3.67 1.45
C VAL A 37 15.67 -3.13 0.49
N LEU A 38 14.66 -3.94 0.16
CA LEU A 38 13.48 -3.49 -0.58
C LEU A 38 12.54 -2.76 0.40
N ARG A 39 12.36 -1.46 0.20
CA ARG A 39 11.50 -0.63 1.05
C ARG A 39 10.12 -0.55 0.45
N ILE A 40 9.15 -1.17 1.09
CA ILE A 40 7.75 -1.09 0.67
C ILE A 40 7.01 -0.02 1.44
N GLY A 41 6.06 0.64 0.79
CA GLY A 41 5.22 1.66 1.39
C GLY A 41 3.77 1.52 0.96
N ALA A 42 2.91 2.32 1.60
CA ALA A 42 1.51 2.42 1.24
C ALA A 42 0.96 3.80 1.58
N ILE A 43 -0.11 4.22 0.90
CA ILE A 43 -0.89 5.37 1.37
C ILE A 43 -1.57 5.02 2.71
N PRO A 44 -1.58 5.95 3.68
CA PRO A 44 -2.18 5.69 5.01
C PRO A 44 -3.70 5.92 4.96
N ASP A 45 -4.41 5.01 4.30
CA ASP A 45 -5.84 5.13 3.99
C ASP A 45 -6.76 4.57 5.08
N GLN A 46 -6.21 3.81 6.02
CA GLN A 46 -6.91 3.15 7.11
C GLN A 46 -6.17 3.34 8.45
N ASN A 47 -6.67 2.66 9.49
CA ASN A 47 -6.06 2.63 10.82
C ASN A 47 -4.59 2.20 10.76
N PRO A 48 -3.65 2.95 11.39
CA PRO A 48 -2.22 2.66 11.33
C PRO A 48 -1.81 1.28 11.88
N GLU A 49 -2.49 0.77 12.91
CA GLU A 49 -2.20 -0.55 13.47
C GLU A 49 -2.55 -1.67 12.48
N LYS A 50 -3.69 -1.52 11.79
CA LYS A 50 -4.10 -2.43 10.72
C LYS A 50 -3.09 -2.42 9.58
N LEU A 51 -2.64 -1.24 9.15
CA LEU A 51 -1.64 -1.10 8.10
C LEU A 51 -0.28 -1.70 8.50
N ASN A 52 0.18 -1.46 9.73
CA ASN A 52 1.43 -2.03 10.23
C ASN A 52 1.37 -3.57 10.24
N ARG A 53 0.26 -4.15 10.68
CA ARG A 53 0.06 -5.61 10.67
C ARG A 53 0.05 -6.18 9.24
N LEU A 54 -0.71 -5.54 8.35
CA LEU A 54 -0.83 -5.94 6.95
C LEU A 54 0.53 -5.92 6.24
N TYR A 55 1.19 -4.76 6.24
CA TYR A 55 2.45 -4.60 5.51
C TYR A 55 3.64 -5.25 6.20
N GLY A 56 3.57 -5.49 7.52
CA GLY A 56 4.52 -6.34 8.23
C GLY A 56 4.45 -7.79 7.72
N SER A 57 3.25 -8.39 7.72
CA SER A 57 3.05 -9.75 7.19
C SER A 57 3.42 -9.88 5.72
N LEU A 58 3.10 -8.87 4.90
CA LEU A 58 3.51 -8.85 3.49
C LEU A 58 5.03 -8.71 3.34
N SER A 59 5.70 -7.90 4.18
CA SER A 59 7.16 -7.78 4.16
C SER A 59 7.85 -9.11 4.42
N ASP A 60 7.36 -9.87 5.38
CA ASP A 60 7.88 -11.20 5.70
C ASP A 60 7.68 -12.17 4.53
N GLU A 61 6.49 -12.17 3.91
CA GLU A 61 6.18 -13.01 2.75
C GLU A 61 7.07 -12.69 1.55
N LEU A 62 7.22 -11.39 1.24
CA LEU A 62 8.09 -10.95 0.15
C LEU A 62 9.57 -11.20 0.47
N SER A 63 10.00 -11.09 1.73
CA SER A 63 11.39 -11.40 2.10
C SER A 63 11.73 -12.86 1.84
N ASP A 64 10.82 -13.77 2.21
CA ASP A 64 10.99 -15.20 2.01
C ASP A 64 10.98 -15.56 0.51
N SER A 65 10.03 -15.01 -0.25
CA SER A 65 9.86 -15.35 -1.68
C SER A 65 10.94 -14.74 -2.59
N LEU A 66 11.46 -13.56 -2.25
CA LEU A 66 12.47 -12.85 -3.04
C LEU A 66 13.91 -13.12 -2.59
N ASN A 67 14.07 -13.71 -1.40
CA ASN A 67 15.37 -13.91 -0.74
C ASN A 67 16.17 -12.60 -0.58
N VAL A 68 15.47 -11.50 -0.24
CA VAL A 68 16.05 -10.19 0.10
C VAL A 68 15.35 -9.63 1.33
N ALA A 69 16.01 -8.76 2.07
CA ALA A 69 15.35 -8.06 3.17
C ALA A 69 14.28 -7.11 2.62
N VAL A 70 13.04 -7.24 3.10
CA VAL A 70 11.92 -6.34 2.79
C VAL A 70 11.50 -5.62 4.05
N ARG A 71 11.24 -4.31 3.94
CA ARG A 71 10.83 -3.49 5.10
C ARG A 71 9.67 -2.58 4.74
N TYR A 72 8.62 -2.64 5.51
CA TYR A 72 7.57 -1.62 5.46
C TYR A 72 8.04 -0.31 6.10
N VAL A 73 7.83 0.79 5.38
CA VAL A 73 8.14 2.16 5.83
C VAL A 73 6.84 2.96 5.81
N PRO A 74 6.22 3.20 6.96
CA PRO A 74 5.00 3.99 7.04
C PRO A 74 5.27 5.45 6.69
N VAL A 75 4.26 6.12 6.13
CA VAL A 75 4.30 7.54 5.78
C VAL A 75 3.13 8.28 6.45
N SER A 76 3.26 9.60 6.59
CA SER A 76 2.31 10.42 7.33
C SER A 76 1.01 10.73 6.58
N ASN A 77 1.04 10.77 5.24
CA ASN A 77 -0.11 11.08 4.39
C ASN A 77 0.13 10.64 2.95
N TYR A 78 -0.91 10.74 2.11
CA TYR A 78 -0.88 10.32 0.70
C TYR A 78 0.19 11.05 -0.14
N ALA A 79 0.36 12.36 0.06
CA ALA A 79 1.36 13.14 -0.67
C ALA A 79 2.79 12.73 -0.25
N ALA A 80 2.99 12.38 1.02
CA ALA A 80 4.26 11.86 1.53
C ALA A 80 4.63 10.52 0.87
N ALA A 81 3.65 9.63 0.60
CA ALA A 81 3.90 8.40 -0.13
C ALA A 81 4.43 8.67 -1.55
N VAL A 82 3.80 9.58 -2.28
CA VAL A 82 4.24 10.00 -3.63
C VAL A 82 5.64 10.62 -3.59
N SER A 83 5.91 11.49 -2.62
CA SER A 83 7.21 12.14 -2.46
C SER A 83 8.32 11.15 -2.10
N ALA A 84 8.04 10.21 -1.19
CA ALA A 84 9.00 9.18 -0.78
C ALA A 84 9.31 8.20 -1.93
N PHE A 85 8.33 7.86 -2.75
CA PHE A 85 8.53 7.08 -3.96
C PHE A 85 9.39 7.82 -4.99
N ARG A 86 9.06 9.08 -5.29
CA ARG A 86 9.84 9.91 -6.21
C ARG A 86 11.29 10.08 -5.77
N SER A 87 11.54 10.32 -4.48
CA SER A 87 12.90 10.50 -3.94
C SER A 87 13.71 9.19 -3.83
N GLY A 88 13.10 8.03 -4.07
CA GLY A 88 13.74 6.73 -3.86
C GLY A 88 13.85 6.31 -2.39
N SER A 89 13.08 6.94 -1.50
CA SER A 89 12.97 6.48 -0.10
C SER A 89 12.05 5.26 0.04
N LEU A 90 11.16 5.04 -0.95
CA LEU A 90 10.33 3.85 -1.11
C LEU A 90 10.55 3.26 -2.50
N ASP A 91 10.58 1.95 -2.60
CA ASP A 91 10.93 1.19 -3.79
C ASP A 91 9.71 0.58 -4.49
N LEU A 92 8.75 0.08 -3.70
CA LEU A 92 7.50 -0.53 -4.13
C LEU A 92 6.38 0.01 -3.24
N VAL A 93 5.32 0.58 -3.83
CA VAL A 93 4.30 1.27 -3.04
C VAL A 93 2.89 0.86 -3.48
N TRP A 94 2.05 0.59 -2.48
CA TRP A 94 0.61 0.43 -2.64
C TRP A 94 -0.05 1.80 -2.70
N PHE A 95 -0.51 2.16 -3.87
CA PHE A 95 -1.16 3.42 -4.15
C PHE A 95 -2.65 3.24 -4.47
N GLY A 96 -3.47 4.26 -4.21
CA GLY A 96 -4.73 4.43 -4.91
C GLY A 96 -4.50 4.96 -6.34
N GLY A 97 -5.50 4.84 -7.21
CA GLY A 97 -5.38 5.19 -8.62
C GLY A 97 -4.76 6.57 -8.88
N LEU A 98 -5.26 7.62 -8.21
CA LEU A 98 -4.75 8.99 -8.38
C LEU A 98 -3.28 9.13 -7.94
N THR A 99 -2.95 8.65 -6.75
CA THR A 99 -1.58 8.76 -6.23
C THR A 99 -0.59 7.90 -7.01
N GLY A 100 -1.01 6.74 -7.50
CA GLY A 100 -0.19 5.91 -8.37
C GLY A 100 0.09 6.57 -9.72
N VAL A 101 -0.90 7.21 -10.33
CA VAL A 101 -0.69 8.03 -11.54
C VAL A 101 0.25 9.19 -11.25
N GLN A 102 0.04 9.94 -10.16
CA GLN A 102 0.93 11.04 -9.76
C GLN A 102 2.37 10.55 -9.51
N ALA A 103 2.55 9.41 -8.88
CA ALA A 103 3.87 8.82 -8.61
C ALA A 103 4.59 8.44 -9.91
N ARG A 104 3.89 7.78 -10.85
CA ARG A 104 4.46 7.39 -12.15
C ARG A 104 4.81 8.58 -13.02
N LEU A 105 3.97 9.60 -13.09
CA LEU A 105 4.26 10.83 -13.83
C LEU A 105 5.47 11.60 -13.28
N GLN A 106 5.76 11.48 -11.99
CA GLN A 106 6.90 12.10 -11.32
C GLN A 106 8.15 11.21 -11.25
N THR A 107 8.04 9.95 -11.68
CA THR A 107 9.14 8.95 -11.68
C THR A 107 9.12 8.21 -13.01
N PRO A 108 9.75 8.78 -14.06
CA PRO A 108 9.78 8.14 -15.38
C PRO A 108 10.32 6.71 -15.32
N GLY A 109 9.66 5.79 -16.01
CA GLY A 109 9.98 4.37 -16.00
C GLY A 109 9.36 3.57 -14.83
N ALA A 110 8.69 4.22 -13.88
CA ALA A 110 7.92 3.50 -12.86
C ALA A 110 6.75 2.73 -13.49
N THR A 111 6.50 1.51 -13.01
CA THR A 111 5.54 0.59 -13.62
C THR A 111 4.55 0.03 -12.59
N VAL A 112 3.33 -0.20 -13.03
CA VAL A 112 2.30 -0.93 -12.28
C VAL A 112 2.59 -2.43 -12.40
N LEU A 113 2.55 -3.15 -11.28
CA LEU A 113 2.80 -4.59 -11.26
C LEU A 113 1.52 -5.41 -11.07
N ALA A 114 0.74 -5.07 -10.07
CA ALA A 114 -0.41 -5.87 -9.65
C ALA A 114 -1.47 -5.02 -8.95
N GLN A 115 -2.70 -5.51 -8.96
CA GLN A 115 -3.82 -4.96 -8.21
C GLN A 115 -4.60 -6.12 -7.56
N ARG A 116 -5.48 -5.83 -6.60
CA ARG A 116 -6.41 -6.83 -6.09
C ARG A 116 -7.46 -7.14 -7.16
N ASP A 117 -8.05 -8.31 -7.10
CA ASP A 117 -9.15 -8.70 -7.99
C ASP A 117 -10.34 -7.72 -7.94
N ILE A 118 -10.60 -7.11 -6.78
CA ILE A 118 -11.66 -6.11 -6.59
C ILE A 118 -11.31 -4.73 -7.18
N ASP A 119 -10.04 -4.42 -7.43
CA ASP A 119 -9.62 -3.08 -7.85
C ASP A 119 -9.87 -2.81 -9.34
N ALA A 120 -10.12 -3.84 -10.14
CA ALA A 120 -10.48 -3.69 -11.55
C ALA A 120 -11.87 -3.07 -11.76
N GLU A 121 -12.78 -3.30 -10.80
CA GLU A 121 -14.16 -2.78 -10.79
C GLU A 121 -14.50 -2.21 -9.41
N PHE A 122 -13.65 -1.32 -8.93
CA PHE A 122 -13.75 -0.74 -7.59
C PHE A 122 -14.87 0.29 -7.49
N THR A 123 -15.47 0.42 -6.30
CA THR A 123 -16.56 1.38 -6.04
C THR A 123 -16.29 2.22 -4.80
N SER A 124 -16.82 3.43 -4.80
CA SER A 124 -16.97 4.25 -3.61
C SER A 124 -18.40 4.19 -3.09
N VAL A 125 -18.54 4.40 -1.79
CA VAL A 125 -19.84 4.61 -1.16
C VAL A 125 -19.96 6.03 -0.64
N PHE A 126 -21.17 6.59 -0.76
CA PHE A 126 -21.59 7.73 0.02
C PHE A 126 -22.38 7.20 1.21
N ILE A 127 -21.94 7.58 2.40
CA ILE A 127 -22.59 7.25 3.66
C ILE A 127 -23.23 8.50 4.23
N ALA A 128 -24.34 8.35 4.94
CA ALA A 128 -25.02 9.47 5.58
C ALA A 128 -25.34 9.16 7.05
N ASN A 129 -25.26 10.18 7.89
CA ASN A 129 -25.76 10.13 9.25
C ASN A 129 -27.29 10.02 9.22
N GLY A 130 -27.87 9.12 10.02
CA GLY A 130 -29.32 8.89 10.09
C GLY A 130 -30.14 10.13 10.44
N ALA A 131 -29.55 11.05 11.24
CA ALA A 131 -30.22 12.32 11.60
C ALA A 131 -30.23 13.35 10.46
N SER A 132 -29.49 13.11 9.35
CA SER A 132 -29.45 14.03 8.21
C SER A 132 -30.77 14.13 7.44
N GLY A 133 -31.66 13.14 7.59
CA GLY A 133 -32.92 13.04 6.83
C GLY A 133 -32.73 12.69 5.35
N LEU A 134 -31.49 12.40 4.92
CA LEU A 134 -31.20 11.96 3.55
C LEU A 134 -31.77 10.58 3.27
N ARG A 135 -32.30 10.41 2.07
CA ARG A 135 -32.86 9.12 1.62
C ARG A 135 -31.84 8.38 0.72
N PRO A 136 -31.94 7.06 0.60
CA PRO A 136 -31.19 6.31 -0.37
C PRO A 136 -31.33 6.89 -1.78
N ILE A 137 -30.21 6.99 -2.49
CA ILE A 137 -30.10 7.49 -3.86
C ILE A 137 -30.16 6.28 -4.79
N THR A 138 -31.17 6.22 -5.64
CA THR A 138 -31.41 5.10 -6.57
C THR A 138 -30.94 5.41 -7.99
N SER A 139 -30.71 6.69 -8.31
CA SER A 139 -30.19 7.16 -9.60
C SER A 139 -29.29 8.37 -9.39
N ALA A 140 -28.29 8.52 -10.28
CA ALA A 140 -27.22 9.52 -10.09
C ALA A 140 -27.73 10.98 -10.11
N ASP A 141 -28.83 11.27 -10.82
CA ASP A 141 -29.46 12.58 -10.85
C ASP A 141 -29.96 13.03 -9.47
N GLN A 142 -30.28 12.08 -8.57
CA GLN A 142 -30.68 12.37 -7.19
C GLN A 142 -29.52 12.84 -6.31
N LEU A 143 -28.26 12.79 -6.80
CA LEU A 143 -27.11 13.36 -6.09
C LEU A 143 -27.27 14.86 -5.77
N VAL A 144 -28.15 15.57 -6.49
CA VAL A 144 -28.50 16.96 -6.22
C VAL A 144 -29.04 17.19 -4.79
N GLN A 145 -29.57 16.15 -4.10
CA GLN A 145 -29.96 16.26 -2.69
C GLN A 145 -28.78 16.52 -1.73
N LEU A 146 -27.54 16.34 -2.22
CA LEU A 146 -26.33 16.63 -1.44
C LEU A 146 -25.95 18.11 -1.45
N LYS A 147 -26.58 18.95 -2.28
CA LYS A 147 -26.40 20.42 -2.23
C LYS A 147 -26.80 20.97 -0.87
N GLY A 148 -26.00 21.87 -0.33
CA GLY A 148 -26.19 22.45 0.99
C GLY A 148 -25.87 21.51 2.17
N ARG A 149 -25.38 20.30 1.91
CA ARG A 149 -24.99 19.35 2.97
C ARG A 149 -23.52 19.48 3.34
N ARG A 150 -23.21 19.21 4.61
CA ARG A 150 -21.82 19.09 5.09
C ARG A 150 -21.29 17.71 4.65
N LEU A 151 -20.40 17.71 3.66
CA LEU A 151 -19.81 16.51 3.09
C LEU A 151 -18.33 16.41 3.45
N ALA A 152 -17.89 15.27 3.96
CA ALA A 152 -16.50 14.92 4.19
C ALA A 152 -15.99 13.98 3.09
N PHE A 153 -14.88 14.33 2.49
CA PHE A 153 -14.04 13.40 1.74
C PHE A 153 -12.97 12.77 2.63
N GLY A 154 -12.28 11.73 2.13
CA GLY A 154 -11.10 11.16 2.77
C GLY A 154 -9.89 12.08 2.66
N SER A 155 -8.76 11.58 2.14
CA SER A 155 -7.60 12.42 1.80
C SER A 155 -7.87 13.24 0.54
N GLU A 156 -7.24 14.41 0.44
CA GLU A 156 -7.30 15.26 -0.76
C GLU A 156 -6.76 14.57 -2.03
N SER A 157 -5.91 13.58 -1.88
CA SER A 157 -5.33 12.79 -2.97
C SER A 157 -5.92 11.38 -3.09
N SER A 158 -7.02 11.09 -2.36
CA SER A 158 -7.70 9.79 -2.46
C SER A 158 -8.47 9.67 -3.77
N THR A 159 -8.42 8.51 -4.41
CA THR A 159 -9.26 8.18 -5.57
C THR A 159 -10.69 7.93 -5.13
N SER A 160 -10.88 6.90 -4.29
CA SER A 160 -12.21 6.47 -3.83
C SER A 160 -12.81 7.37 -2.76
N GLY A 161 -11.98 8.03 -1.95
CA GLY A 161 -12.44 8.96 -0.91
C GLY A 161 -12.62 10.40 -1.41
N ARG A 162 -12.22 10.73 -2.65
CA ARG A 162 -12.37 12.08 -3.19
C ARG A 162 -12.53 12.16 -4.70
N LEU A 163 -11.54 11.75 -5.50
CA LEU A 163 -11.48 12.04 -6.94
C LEU A 163 -12.75 11.57 -7.66
N MET A 164 -13.05 10.28 -7.54
CA MET A 164 -14.19 9.68 -8.23
C MET A 164 -15.53 10.11 -7.66
N PRO A 165 -15.75 10.17 -6.32
CA PRO A 165 -16.92 10.82 -5.75
C PRO A 165 -17.15 12.25 -6.25
N GLN A 166 -16.10 13.10 -6.28
CA GLN A 166 -16.19 14.47 -6.78
C GLN A 166 -16.54 14.51 -8.26
N TYR A 167 -15.95 13.62 -9.06
CA TYR A 167 -16.26 13.48 -10.48
C TYR A 167 -17.74 13.16 -10.70
N PHE A 168 -18.28 12.15 -10.04
CA PHE A 168 -19.69 11.78 -10.19
C PHE A 168 -20.65 12.85 -9.67
N LEU A 169 -20.30 13.58 -8.61
CA LEU A 169 -21.06 14.74 -8.17
C LEU A 169 -21.11 15.80 -9.27
N GLY A 170 -19.98 16.14 -9.88
CA GLY A 170 -19.86 17.12 -10.96
C GLY A 170 -20.66 16.75 -12.21
N GLU A 171 -20.58 15.48 -12.65
CA GLU A 171 -21.36 14.97 -13.78
C GLU A 171 -22.87 15.07 -13.56
N ASN A 172 -23.32 15.17 -12.30
CA ASN A 172 -24.72 15.30 -11.93
C ASN A 172 -25.07 16.69 -11.35
N GLY A 173 -24.28 17.70 -11.71
CA GLY A 173 -24.58 19.11 -11.41
C GLY A 173 -24.37 19.51 -9.96
N VAL A 174 -23.58 18.77 -9.18
CA VAL A 174 -23.18 19.13 -7.80
C VAL A 174 -21.72 19.53 -7.78
N THR A 175 -21.47 20.83 -7.67
CA THR A 175 -20.11 21.37 -7.54
C THR A 175 -19.68 21.42 -6.07
N MET A 176 -18.38 21.57 -5.83
CA MET A 176 -17.87 21.70 -4.46
C MET A 176 -18.40 22.96 -3.76
N ALA A 177 -18.66 24.03 -4.51
CA ALA A 177 -19.26 25.28 -3.98
C ALA A 177 -20.72 25.13 -3.57
N ASP A 178 -21.44 24.12 -4.08
CA ASP A 178 -22.82 23.82 -3.68
C ASP A 178 -22.91 23.17 -2.28
N LEU A 179 -21.80 22.72 -1.70
CA LEU A 179 -21.76 22.09 -0.39
C LEU A 179 -21.84 23.13 0.74
N ALA A 180 -22.31 22.73 1.91
CA ALA A 180 -22.38 23.61 3.07
C ALA A 180 -20.98 24.14 3.43
N GLY A 181 -20.89 25.44 3.76
CA GLY A 181 -19.61 26.10 4.06
C GLY A 181 -18.78 26.45 2.82
N GLY A 182 -19.31 26.26 1.60
CA GLY A 182 -18.65 26.58 0.35
C GLY A 182 -17.60 25.57 -0.09
N GLY A 183 -17.60 24.36 0.51
CA GLY A 183 -16.70 23.28 0.13
C GLY A 183 -16.78 22.06 1.02
N PRO A 184 -16.14 20.95 0.61
CA PRO A 184 -16.09 19.72 1.42
C PRO A 184 -15.05 19.85 2.54
N GLY A 185 -15.25 19.04 3.61
CA GLY A 185 -14.18 18.76 4.56
C GLY A 185 -13.31 17.58 4.11
N PHE A 186 -12.16 17.42 4.76
CA PHE A 186 -11.24 16.31 4.51
C PHE A 186 -10.87 15.63 5.83
N SER A 187 -11.09 14.33 5.90
CA SER A 187 -10.85 13.53 7.10
C SER A 187 -9.43 12.95 7.18
N GLY A 188 -8.77 12.82 6.02
CA GLY A 188 -7.44 12.23 5.89
C GLY A 188 -7.41 10.73 5.61
N SER A 189 -8.39 9.93 6.13
CA SER A 189 -8.49 8.49 5.91
C SER A 189 -9.95 8.03 5.82
N HIS A 190 -10.17 6.79 5.37
CA HIS A 190 -11.52 6.23 5.26
C HIS A 190 -12.16 5.98 6.62
N ASP A 191 -11.41 5.46 7.60
CA ASP A 191 -11.92 5.26 8.97
C ASP A 191 -12.32 6.59 9.62
N ALA A 192 -11.52 7.63 9.42
CA ALA A 192 -11.85 8.98 9.92
C ALA A 192 -13.10 9.56 9.25
N THR A 193 -13.34 9.27 7.94
CA THR A 193 -14.58 9.67 7.27
C THR A 193 -15.79 9.03 7.94
N ILE A 194 -15.73 7.72 8.24
CA ILE A 194 -16.80 7.01 8.95
C ILE A 194 -17.07 7.67 10.30
N ALA A 195 -16.03 7.89 11.10
CA ALA A 195 -16.15 8.49 12.43
C ALA A 195 -16.77 9.90 12.40
N LEU A 196 -16.40 10.74 11.43
CA LEU A 196 -16.97 12.08 11.26
C LEU A 196 -18.45 12.06 10.92
N VAL A 197 -18.90 11.09 10.10
CA VAL A 197 -20.31 10.93 9.77
C VAL A 197 -21.07 10.32 10.94
N GLU A 198 -20.53 9.32 11.61
CA GLU A 198 -21.17 8.66 12.74
C GLU A 198 -21.39 9.63 13.92
N SER A 199 -20.43 10.51 14.18
CA SER A 199 -20.54 11.55 15.21
C SER A 199 -21.52 12.68 14.86
N GLY A 200 -21.99 12.77 13.59
CA GLY A 200 -22.81 13.88 13.10
C GLY A 200 -22.03 15.17 12.83
N ALA A 201 -20.70 15.17 12.93
CA ALA A 201 -19.88 16.30 12.54
C ALA A 201 -20.04 16.64 11.05
N TYR A 202 -20.24 15.60 10.23
CA TYR A 202 -20.64 15.69 8.83
C TYR A 202 -21.92 14.91 8.58
N GLU A 203 -22.78 15.42 7.69
CA GLU A 203 -24.02 14.75 7.31
C GLU A 203 -23.79 13.62 6.34
N VAL A 204 -22.74 13.75 5.48
CA VAL A 204 -22.39 12.83 4.41
C VAL A 204 -20.89 12.61 4.39
N GLY A 205 -20.46 11.40 4.03
CA GLY A 205 -19.07 11.08 3.76
C GLY A 205 -18.92 10.24 2.49
N ALA A 206 -17.81 10.37 1.80
CA ALA A 206 -17.49 9.50 0.66
C ALA A 206 -16.19 8.74 0.93
N LEU A 207 -16.21 7.42 0.74
CA LEU A 207 -15.09 6.56 1.05
C LEU A 207 -15.07 5.27 0.22
N ASN A 208 -14.01 4.53 0.36
CA ASN A 208 -13.76 3.20 -0.16
C ASN A 208 -14.81 2.20 0.37
N GLU A 209 -15.51 1.49 -0.53
CA GLU A 209 -16.55 0.54 -0.15
C GLU A 209 -16.00 -0.67 0.60
N GLN A 210 -14.80 -1.16 0.26
CA GLN A 210 -14.19 -2.30 0.96
C GLN A 210 -13.88 -1.95 2.41
N VAL A 211 -13.37 -0.73 2.69
CA VAL A 211 -13.13 -0.26 4.06
C VAL A 211 -14.43 -0.08 4.82
N TRP A 212 -15.46 0.46 4.19
CA TRP A 212 -16.81 0.53 4.77
C TRP A 212 -17.30 -0.86 5.18
N SER A 213 -17.28 -1.82 4.25
CA SER A 213 -17.76 -3.19 4.48
C SER A 213 -16.96 -3.90 5.58
N SER A 214 -15.64 -3.72 5.62
CA SER A 214 -14.79 -4.25 6.70
C SER A 214 -15.19 -3.69 8.05
N ASN A 215 -15.38 -2.37 8.17
CA ASN A 215 -15.77 -1.73 9.43
C ASN A 215 -17.17 -2.19 9.91
N VAL A 216 -18.12 -2.37 8.99
CA VAL A 216 -19.45 -2.92 9.32
C VAL A 216 -19.34 -4.37 9.79
N ASN A 217 -18.62 -5.22 9.07
CA ASN A 217 -18.44 -6.64 9.40
C ASN A 217 -17.72 -6.84 10.74
N GLU A 218 -16.79 -5.95 11.06
CA GLU A 218 -16.05 -5.96 12.33
C GLU A 218 -16.83 -5.29 13.49
N GLY A 219 -18.06 -4.83 13.25
CA GLY A 219 -18.92 -4.21 14.27
C GLY A 219 -18.43 -2.83 14.74
N ARG A 220 -17.60 -2.16 13.96
CA ARG A 220 -17.04 -0.82 14.26
C ARG A 220 -17.93 0.34 13.83
N VAL A 221 -19.03 0.07 13.16
CA VAL A 221 -20.02 1.06 12.72
C VAL A 221 -21.38 0.71 13.31
N ASP A 222 -22.04 1.68 13.90
CA ASP A 222 -23.44 1.54 14.33
C ASP A 222 -24.37 1.75 13.10
N PRO A 223 -25.02 0.68 12.59
CA PRO A 223 -25.89 0.78 11.42
C PRO A 223 -27.17 1.59 11.66
N ASN A 224 -27.50 1.90 12.92
CA ASN A 224 -28.61 2.79 13.25
C ASN A 224 -28.23 4.27 13.10
N LYS A 225 -26.93 4.58 13.13
CA LYS A 225 -26.41 5.95 13.01
C LYS A 225 -25.95 6.29 11.61
N VAL A 226 -25.41 5.33 10.87
CA VAL A 226 -24.81 5.56 9.55
C VAL A 226 -25.26 4.49 8.57
N ALA A 227 -25.65 4.91 7.38
CA ALA A 227 -26.05 4.02 6.29
C ALA A 227 -25.45 4.47 4.97
N VAL A 228 -25.22 3.50 4.07
CA VAL A 228 -24.91 3.79 2.67
C VAL A 228 -26.14 4.37 1.98
N ILE A 229 -25.98 5.54 1.37
CA ILE A 229 -27.05 6.18 0.58
C ILE A 229 -26.82 6.06 -0.92
N TRP A 230 -25.57 5.83 -1.39
CA TRP A 230 -25.27 5.65 -2.79
C TRP A 230 -23.94 4.91 -3.01
N ARG A 231 -23.86 4.16 -4.14
CA ARG A 231 -22.63 3.56 -4.68
C ARG A 231 -22.32 4.17 -6.03
N THR A 232 -21.04 4.45 -6.27
CA THR A 232 -20.60 4.93 -7.58
C THR A 232 -20.68 3.81 -8.62
N PRO A 233 -20.75 4.14 -9.92
CA PRO A 233 -20.32 3.22 -10.96
C PRO A 233 -18.89 2.74 -10.72
N PRO A 234 -18.50 1.55 -11.25
CA PRO A 234 -17.17 0.98 -11.04
C PRO A 234 -16.08 1.75 -11.78
N TYR A 235 -14.88 1.70 -11.25
CA TYR A 235 -13.65 2.26 -11.82
C TYR A 235 -12.45 1.48 -11.31
N VAL A 236 -11.26 1.67 -11.91
CA VAL A 236 -10.00 1.05 -11.46
C VAL A 236 -9.39 1.88 -10.33
N ASP A 237 -8.94 1.24 -9.22
CA ASP A 237 -8.36 2.00 -8.09
C ASP A 237 -6.98 1.46 -7.69
N TYR A 238 -6.85 0.75 -6.58
CA TYR A 238 -5.57 0.45 -5.94
C TYR A 238 -4.65 -0.44 -6.76
N HIS A 239 -3.34 -0.21 -6.63
CA HIS A 239 -2.31 -1.00 -7.30
C HIS A 239 -0.92 -0.83 -6.70
N TRP A 240 -0.06 -1.83 -6.94
CA TRP A 240 1.36 -1.77 -6.66
C TRP A 240 2.10 -1.07 -7.77
N VAL A 241 2.93 -0.09 -7.43
CA VAL A 241 3.84 0.60 -8.35
C VAL A 241 5.27 0.37 -7.90
N ALA A 242 6.09 -0.08 -8.83
CA ALA A 242 7.51 -0.30 -8.66
C ALA A 242 8.35 0.81 -9.27
N ARG A 243 9.46 1.14 -8.64
CA ARG A 243 10.48 2.03 -9.20
C ARG A 243 11.25 1.36 -10.36
N PRO A 244 11.77 2.15 -11.31
CA PRO A 244 12.47 1.62 -12.49
C PRO A 244 13.86 1.06 -12.19
N ASP A 245 14.44 1.33 -11.02
CA ASP A 245 15.82 0.99 -10.67
C ASP A 245 15.94 -0.33 -9.88
N LEU A 246 14.85 -1.11 -9.72
CA LEU A 246 14.88 -2.35 -8.95
C LEU A 246 15.84 -3.39 -9.53
N ASP A 247 15.81 -3.61 -10.83
CA ASP A 247 16.68 -4.59 -11.50
C ASP A 247 18.16 -4.20 -11.41
N ALA A 248 18.47 -2.90 -11.48
CA ALA A 248 19.83 -2.41 -11.30
C ALA A 248 20.38 -2.64 -9.88
N ARG A 249 19.50 -2.60 -8.86
CA ARG A 249 19.87 -2.74 -7.44
C ARG A 249 19.86 -4.20 -6.96
N PHE A 250 18.92 -5.00 -7.43
CA PHE A 250 18.67 -6.35 -6.93
C PHE A 250 18.97 -7.46 -7.95
N GLY A 251 19.43 -7.09 -9.15
CA GLY A 251 19.75 -8.02 -10.23
C GLY A 251 18.64 -8.12 -11.29
N GLU A 252 19.03 -8.49 -12.50
CA GLU A 252 18.16 -8.63 -13.66
C GLU A 252 16.90 -9.48 -13.36
N GLY A 253 15.74 -9.02 -13.84
CA GLY A 253 14.46 -9.69 -13.65
C GLY A 253 13.90 -9.60 -12.21
N PHE A 254 14.46 -8.75 -11.34
CA PHE A 254 13.95 -8.62 -9.98
C PHE A 254 12.53 -8.06 -9.96
N THR A 255 12.23 -7.10 -10.79
CA THR A 255 10.89 -6.51 -10.94
C THR A 255 9.84 -7.58 -11.28
N ASP A 256 10.16 -8.50 -12.20
CA ASP A 256 9.29 -9.61 -12.58
C ASP A 256 9.11 -10.62 -11.42
N ARG A 257 10.18 -10.85 -10.64
CA ARG A 257 10.06 -11.69 -9.43
C ARG A 257 9.16 -11.05 -8.38
N VAL A 258 9.24 -9.73 -8.17
CA VAL A 258 8.32 -9.00 -7.27
C VAL A 258 6.88 -9.16 -7.75
N GLN A 259 6.61 -8.96 -9.03
CA GLN A 259 5.28 -9.17 -9.61
C GLN A 259 4.80 -10.61 -9.38
N SER A 260 5.63 -11.59 -9.71
CA SER A 260 5.32 -13.01 -9.54
C SER A 260 5.02 -13.37 -8.08
N SER A 261 5.79 -12.82 -7.13
CA SER A 261 5.57 -13.03 -5.70
C SER A 261 4.22 -12.47 -5.24
N LEU A 262 3.84 -11.28 -5.70
CA LEU A 262 2.52 -10.69 -5.41
C LEU A 262 1.38 -11.55 -5.99
N LEU A 263 1.53 -12.00 -7.24
CA LEU A 263 0.51 -12.81 -7.93
C LEU A 263 0.38 -14.23 -7.39
N SER A 264 1.42 -14.76 -6.76
CA SER A 264 1.43 -16.10 -6.16
C SER A 264 0.83 -16.16 -4.76
N LEU A 265 0.48 -15.02 -4.15
CA LEU A 265 -0.20 -14.98 -2.86
C LEU A 265 -1.49 -15.79 -2.92
N THR A 266 -1.61 -16.75 -2.01
CA THR A 266 -2.71 -17.74 -2.00
C THR A 266 -3.24 -17.95 -0.59
N PRO A 267 -4.54 -18.20 -0.41
CA PRO A 267 -5.09 -18.57 0.89
C PRO A 267 -4.71 -19.99 1.36
N ALA A 268 -3.95 -20.74 0.56
CA ALA A 268 -3.49 -22.09 0.93
C ALA A 268 -2.36 -22.07 1.99
N THR A 269 -1.68 -20.95 2.19
CA THR A 269 -0.70 -20.74 3.25
C THR A 269 -1.28 -19.84 4.33
N GLU A 270 -0.90 -20.04 5.61
CA GLU A 270 -1.39 -19.23 6.73
C GLU A 270 -1.08 -17.74 6.52
N ARG A 271 0.16 -17.40 6.15
CA ARG A 271 0.57 -16.01 5.91
C ARG A 271 -0.10 -15.42 4.68
N GLY A 272 -0.20 -16.18 3.58
CA GLY A 272 -0.90 -15.73 2.38
C GLY A 272 -2.38 -15.49 2.63
N ALA A 273 -3.05 -16.36 3.40
CA ALA A 273 -4.44 -16.17 3.81
C ALA A 273 -4.61 -14.88 4.63
N LEU A 274 -3.74 -14.64 5.63
CA LEU A 274 -3.74 -13.43 6.45
C LEU A 274 -3.53 -12.17 5.60
N VAL A 275 -2.55 -12.16 4.70
CA VAL A 275 -2.28 -11.03 3.82
C VAL A 275 -3.50 -10.73 2.95
N LEU A 276 -4.07 -11.73 2.28
CA LEU A 276 -5.23 -11.55 1.41
C LEU A 276 -6.47 -11.08 2.20
N GLU A 277 -6.70 -11.62 3.40
CA GLU A 277 -7.78 -11.17 4.29
C GLU A 277 -7.62 -9.68 4.65
N LEU A 278 -6.43 -9.28 5.08
CA LEU A 278 -6.14 -7.89 5.47
C LEU A 278 -6.26 -6.92 4.30
N PHE A 279 -5.92 -7.36 3.07
CA PHE A 279 -6.18 -6.60 1.85
C PHE A 279 -7.66 -6.61 1.44
N GLY A 280 -8.48 -7.50 1.97
CA GLY A 280 -9.86 -7.72 1.53
C GLY A 280 -9.95 -8.23 0.10
N ALA A 281 -9.00 -9.07 -0.31
CA ALA A 281 -8.84 -9.62 -1.65
C ALA A 281 -8.94 -11.15 -1.64
N LYS A 282 -9.38 -11.73 -2.76
CA LYS A 282 -9.24 -13.19 -2.96
C LYS A 282 -7.89 -13.54 -3.57
N ARG A 283 -7.34 -12.64 -4.36
CA ARG A 283 -6.05 -12.77 -5.03
C ARG A 283 -5.56 -11.43 -5.56
N PHE A 284 -4.28 -11.35 -5.92
CA PHE A 284 -3.76 -10.31 -6.79
C PHE A 284 -3.85 -10.75 -8.25
N ILE A 285 -4.07 -9.78 -9.14
CA ILE A 285 -4.10 -9.95 -10.59
C ILE A 285 -3.10 -8.99 -11.24
N PRO A 286 -2.57 -9.31 -12.44
CA PRO A 286 -1.70 -8.38 -13.16
C PRO A 286 -2.43 -7.06 -13.46
N ALA A 287 -1.69 -5.96 -13.40
CA ALA A 287 -2.17 -4.65 -13.81
C ALA A 287 -1.09 -3.92 -14.62
N GLN A 288 -1.51 -2.95 -15.42
CA GLN A 288 -0.65 -2.18 -16.32
C GLN A 288 -0.97 -0.69 -16.21
N ASN A 289 -0.03 0.15 -16.60
CA ASN A 289 -0.14 1.61 -16.54
C ASN A 289 -1.38 2.14 -17.24
N GLU A 290 -1.75 1.54 -18.37
CA GLU A 290 -2.84 1.95 -19.27
C GLU A 290 -4.23 1.79 -18.63
N ALA A 291 -4.38 0.85 -17.69
CA ALA A 291 -5.62 0.64 -16.97
C ALA A 291 -6.10 1.90 -16.21
N TYR A 292 -5.17 2.78 -15.84
CA TYR A 292 -5.42 3.99 -15.06
C TYR A 292 -5.59 5.26 -15.90
N ALA A 293 -5.71 5.15 -17.23
CA ALA A 293 -5.87 6.29 -18.14
C ALA A 293 -7.12 7.12 -17.81
N LYS A 294 -8.24 6.51 -17.42
CA LYS A 294 -9.44 7.22 -16.99
C LYS A 294 -9.20 8.00 -15.69
N ILE A 295 -8.47 7.43 -14.74
CA ILE A 295 -8.12 8.11 -13.47
C ILE A 295 -7.24 9.32 -13.76
N GLU A 296 -6.28 9.20 -14.67
CA GLU A 296 -5.46 10.32 -15.12
C GLU A 296 -6.29 11.41 -15.76
N ALA A 297 -7.18 11.06 -16.69
CA ALA A 297 -8.06 12.01 -17.37
C ALA A 297 -8.94 12.78 -16.38
N VAL A 298 -9.60 12.08 -15.44
CA VAL A 298 -10.40 12.70 -14.37
C VAL A 298 -9.52 13.55 -13.45
N GLY A 299 -8.31 13.08 -13.13
CA GLY A 299 -7.34 13.82 -12.33
C GLY A 299 -6.95 15.16 -12.98
N ARG A 300 -6.73 15.18 -14.31
CA ARG A 300 -6.47 16.39 -15.08
C ARG A 300 -7.70 17.31 -15.16
N GLN A 301 -8.88 16.74 -15.44
CA GLN A 301 -10.15 17.48 -15.49
C GLN A 301 -10.43 18.22 -14.17
N LEU A 302 -10.15 17.60 -13.04
CA LEU A 302 -10.38 18.17 -11.70
C LEU A 302 -9.16 18.91 -11.13
N GLY A 303 -8.10 19.13 -11.94
CA GLY A 303 -6.89 19.88 -11.55
C GLY A 303 -6.06 19.20 -10.46
N LYS A 304 -6.13 17.86 -10.35
CA LYS A 304 -5.35 17.06 -9.41
C LYS A 304 -4.06 16.51 -10.03
N ILE A 305 -3.98 16.52 -11.33
CA ILE A 305 -2.80 16.19 -12.14
C ILE A 305 -2.54 17.37 -13.08
N ARG A 306 -1.30 17.83 -13.11
CA ARG A 306 -0.84 18.93 -13.99
C ARG A 306 -0.27 18.37 -15.29
#